data_4484d9da114a9ef60726c5706c832d4f
#
_entry.id   4484d9da114a9ef60726c5706c832d4f
#
_cell.length_a   1.000
_cell.length_b   1.000
_cell.length_c   1.000
_cell.angle_alpha   90.00
_cell.angle_beta   90.00
_cell.angle_gamma   90.00
#
_symmetry.space_group_name_H-M   'P 1'
#
loop_
_entity.id
_entity.type
_entity.pdbx_description
1 polymer ?
#
loop_
_entity_poly.entity_id
_entity_poly.type
_entity_poly.pdbx_seq_one_letter_code
_entity_poly.pdbx_strand_id
1 'polypeptide(L)'
;MASYENSIIAGAVFFHFGENVFFKYGASDKRFHYLRPNNLIMWEAIKWFSKNGYKSICFGRTEPDNNGLRRFKSGWGAKERLEKYFKYDIKKNEFIKNSLEIKNIYHHVFRKMPLPLLNKVGSLFYRHVG
;
A
#
# COMPACT_ATOMS: atom_id res chain seq x y z
N MET A 1 12.04 -9.36 -3.52
CA MET A 1 12.05 -9.78 -2.10
C MET A 1 13.44 -9.55 -1.53
N ALA A 2 13.54 -9.30 -0.22
CA ALA A 2 14.82 -9.25 0.50
C ALA A 2 14.87 -10.40 1.50
N SER A 3 16.03 -11.02 1.61
CA SER A 3 16.27 -12.13 2.54
C SER A 3 17.49 -11.83 3.42
N TYR A 4 17.48 -12.41 4.59
CA TYR A 4 18.58 -12.39 5.56
C TYR A 4 18.65 -13.74 6.26
N GLU A 5 19.85 -14.36 6.34
CA GLU A 5 20.07 -15.68 6.95
C GLU A 5 19.02 -16.73 6.51
N ASN A 6 18.85 -16.90 5.19
CA ASN A 6 17.91 -17.83 4.55
C ASN A 6 16.41 -17.57 4.83
N SER A 7 16.07 -16.45 5.48
CA SER A 7 14.68 -16.05 5.74
C SER A 7 14.29 -14.85 4.88
N ILE A 8 13.08 -14.87 4.32
CA ILE A 8 12.52 -13.68 3.63
C ILE A 8 12.07 -12.69 4.70
N ILE A 9 12.68 -11.50 4.69
CA ILE A 9 12.41 -10.44 5.67
C ILE A 9 11.58 -9.29 5.12
N ALA A 10 11.47 -9.16 3.79
CA ALA A 10 10.58 -8.20 3.16
C ALA A 10 10.25 -8.58 1.72
N GLY A 11 9.13 -8.05 1.23
CA GLY A 11 8.67 -8.21 -0.15
C GLY A 11 7.88 -7.01 -0.63
N ALA A 12 7.88 -6.81 -1.95
CA ALA A 12 7.04 -5.81 -2.60
C ALA A 12 6.46 -6.35 -3.90
N VAL A 13 5.27 -5.84 -4.25
CA VAL A 13 4.58 -6.14 -5.50
C VAL A 13 4.44 -4.86 -6.30
N PHE A 14 4.90 -4.93 -7.53
CA PHE A 14 4.76 -3.86 -8.50
C PHE A 14 3.93 -4.36 -9.68
N PHE A 15 3.01 -3.55 -10.14
CA PHE A 15 2.34 -3.72 -11.42
C PHE A 15 2.89 -2.72 -12.43
N HIS A 16 2.77 -3.03 -13.70
CA HIS A 16 3.09 -2.06 -14.73
C HIS A 16 2.01 -2.06 -15.83
N PHE A 17 1.85 -0.92 -16.44
CA PHE A 17 1.03 -0.75 -17.63
C PHE A 17 1.75 0.22 -18.56
N GLY A 18 2.10 -0.24 -19.76
CA GLY A 18 3.01 0.49 -20.64
C GLY A 18 4.33 0.77 -19.93
N GLU A 19 4.77 2.02 -19.95
CA GLU A 19 6.03 2.49 -19.36
C GLU A 19 5.87 2.97 -17.89
N ASN A 20 4.67 2.80 -17.29
CA ASN A 20 4.38 3.25 -15.94
C ASN A 20 4.32 2.07 -14.98
N VAL A 21 4.97 2.22 -13.83
CA VAL A 21 5.02 1.23 -12.75
C VAL A 21 4.18 1.71 -11.57
N PHE A 22 3.52 0.77 -10.90
CA PHE A 22 2.70 1.02 -9.72
C PHE A 22 3.17 0.15 -8.57
N PHE A 23 3.71 0.75 -7.53
CA PHE A 23 3.99 0.09 -6.26
C PHE A 23 2.65 -0.20 -5.56
N LYS A 24 2.27 -1.46 -5.48
CA LYS A 24 0.94 -1.86 -4.98
C LYS A 24 0.98 -2.31 -3.54
N TYR A 25 1.89 -3.21 -3.19
CA TYR A 25 2.00 -3.78 -1.86
C TYR A 25 3.45 -3.85 -1.43
N GLY A 26 3.68 -3.62 -0.13
CA GLY A 26 4.95 -3.88 0.52
C GLY A 26 4.72 -4.41 1.91
N ALA A 27 5.50 -5.39 2.32
CA ALA A 27 5.48 -5.94 3.66
C ALA A 27 6.91 -6.22 4.12
N SER A 28 7.15 -6.10 5.40
CA SER A 28 8.43 -6.43 6.01
C SER A 28 8.25 -6.91 7.45
N ASP A 29 9.16 -7.79 7.88
CA ASP A 29 9.22 -8.23 9.25
C ASP A 29 9.81 -7.12 10.13
N LYS A 30 9.05 -6.71 11.13
CA LYS A 30 9.44 -5.62 12.04
C LYS A 30 10.75 -5.91 12.80
N ARG A 31 11.04 -7.17 13.08
CA ARG A 31 12.26 -7.61 13.77
C ARG A 31 13.53 -7.20 13.02
N PHE A 32 13.43 -7.09 11.69
CA PHE A 32 14.56 -6.78 10.80
C PHE A 32 14.52 -5.35 10.25
N HIS A 33 13.68 -4.45 10.81
CA HIS A 33 13.60 -3.07 10.33
C HIS A 33 14.92 -2.30 10.47
N TYR A 34 15.78 -2.69 11.39
CA TYR A 34 17.12 -2.11 11.55
C TYR A 34 18.02 -2.33 10.31
N LEU A 35 17.77 -3.38 9.52
CA LEU A 35 18.43 -3.64 8.23
C LEU A 35 17.84 -2.82 7.07
N ARG A 36 16.76 -2.09 7.30
CA ARG A 36 16.05 -1.27 6.30
C ARG A 36 15.68 -2.03 5.02
N PRO A 37 15.07 -3.24 5.10
CA PRO A 37 14.84 -4.09 3.94
C PRO A 37 13.90 -3.46 2.92
N ASN A 38 12.96 -2.60 3.33
CA ASN A 38 12.07 -1.87 2.42
C ASN A 38 12.83 -0.88 1.53
N ASN A 39 13.88 -0.25 2.08
CA ASN A 39 14.74 0.64 1.29
C ASN A 39 15.52 -0.14 0.24
N LEU A 40 16.07 -1.29 0.60
CA LEU A 40 16.78 -2.17 -0.33
C LEU A 40 15.88 -2.59 -1.49
N ILE A 41 14.67 -3.10 -1.18
CA ILE A 41 13.72 -3.52 -2.22
C ILE A 41 13.34 -2.37 -3.15
N MET A 42 13.07 -1.19 -2.58
CA MET A 42 12.70 -0.03 -3.39
C MET A 42 13.85 0.42 -4.28
N TRP A 43 15.07 0.45 -3.75
CA TRP A 43 16.26 0.80 -4.52
C TRP A 43 16.49 -0.16 -5.69
N GLU A 44 16.46 -1.47 -5.42
CA GLU A 44 16.63 -2.49 -6.46
C GLU A 44 15.52 -2.42 -7.52
N ALA A 45 14.27 -2.17 -7.09
CA ALA A 45 13.16 -1.98 -8.01
C ALA A 45 13.35 -0.75 -8.91
N ILE A 46 13.71 0.39 -8.34
CA ILE A 46 13.97 1.63 -9.10
C ILE A 46 15.08 1.41 -10.13
N LYS A 47 16.19 0.79 -9.72
CA LYS A 47 17.29 0.47 -10.64
C LYS A 47 16.85 -0.43 -11.78
N TRP A 48 16.08 -1.47 -11.45
CA TRP A 48 15.64 -2.45 -12.45
C TRP A 48 14.68 -1.79 -13.44
N PHE A 49 13.66 -1.08 -12.96
CA PHE A 49 12.68 -0.41 -13.82
C PHE A 49 13.33 0.66 -14.69
N SER A 50 14.26 1.46 -14.16
CA SER A 50 15.00 2.46 -14.91
C SER A 50 15.82 1.84 -16.05
N LYS A 51 16.50 0.72 -15.79
CA LYS A 51 17.29 0.00 -16.81
C LYS A 51 16.43 -0.67 -17.89
N ASN A 52 15.17 -0.98 -17.58
CA ASN A 52 14.26 -1.66 -18.50
C ASN A 52 13.29 -0.71 -19.20
N GLY A 53 13.60 0.59 -19.26
CA GLY A 53 12.87 1.56 -20.07
C GLY A 53 11.58 2.10 -19.47
N TYR A 54 11.29 1.81 -18.21
CA TYR A 54 10.14 2.40 -17.53
C TYR A 54 10.40 3.86 -17.16
N LYS A 55 9.39 4.71 -17.35
CA LYS A 55 9.53 6.16 -17.21
C LYS A 55 9.09 6.71 -15.86
N SER A 56 8.19 6.00 -15.18
CA SER A 56 7.65 6.47 -13.91
C SER A 56 7.31 5.35 -12.95
N ILE A 57 7.39 5.64 -11.63
CA ILE A 57 6.90 4.78 -10.56
C ILE A 57 5.89 5.57 -9.73
N CYS A 58 4.65 5.12 -9.72
CA CYS A 58 3.62 5.62 -8.83
C CYS A 58 3.67 4.86 -7.50
N PHE A 59 3.89 5.58 -6.41
CA PHE A 59 3.94 4.99 -5.06
C PHE A 59 2.54 4.75 -4.45
N GLY A 60 1.48 5.02 -5.20
CA GLY A 60 0.11 4.86 -4.75
C GLY A 60 -0.29 5.87 -3.65
N ARG A 61 -1.54 5.73 -3.22
CA ARG A 61 -2.14 6.63 -2.24
C ARG A 61 -1.46 6.53 -0.87
N THR A 62 -1.47 7.65 -0.15
CA THR A 62 -1.09 7.74 1.26
C THR A 62 -2.11 8.61 1.97
N GLU A 63 -2.59 8.19 3.13
CA GLU A 63 -3.48 9.01 3.94
C GLU A 63 -2.71 10.24 4.45
N PRO A 64 -3.36 11.43 4.54
CA PRO A 64 -2.69 12.69 4.88
C PRO A 64 -1.97 12.69 6.24
N ASP A 65 -2.49 11.94 7.20
CA ASP A 65 -1.96 11.78 8.56
C ASP A 65 -0.81 10.75 8.67
N ASN A 66 -0.56 9.95 7.63
CA ASN A 66 0.54 8.99 7.60
C ASN A 66 1.87 9.63 7.21
N ASN A 67 2.40 10.47 8.11
CA ASN A 67 3.64 11.21 7.89
C ASN A 67 4.86 10.31 7.64
N GLY A 68 4.91 9.12 8.29
CA GLY A 68 5.99 8.16 8.09
C GLY A 68 6.08 7.65 6.66
N LEU A 69 4.93 7.25 6.08
CA LEU A 69 4.87 6.77 4.71
C LEU A 69 5.08 7.90 3.69
N ARG A 70 4.56 9.09 3.97
CA ARG A 70 4.82 10.28 3.13
C ARG A 70 6.31 10.58 3.07
N ARG A 71 6.98 10.63 4.24
CA ARG A 71 8.43 10.85 4.33
C ARG A 71 9.23 9.77 3.61
N PHE A 72 8.83 8.50 3.73
CA PHE A 72 9.46 7.40 2.99
C PHE A 72 9.37 7.62 1.48
N LYS A 73 8.18 7.93 0.96
CA LYS A 73 7.96 8.14 -0.48
C LYS A 73 8.68 9.37 -1.01
N SER A 74 8.63 10.50 -0.29
CA SER A 74 9.32 11.73 -0.68
C SER A 74 10.85 11.58 -0.67
N GLY A 75 11.40 10.73 0.20
CA GLY A 75 12.82 10.40 0.24
C GLY A 75 13.34 9.76 -1.06
N TRP A 76 12.44 9.20 -1.88
CA TRP A 76 12.74 8.69 -3.23
C TRP A 76 12.54 9.72 -4.34
N GLY A 77 12.32 10.99 -4.00
CA GLY A 77 12.04 12.06 -4.95
C GLY A 77 10.61 12.06 -5.49
N ALA A 78 9.69 11.31 -4.89
CA ALA A 78 8.30 11.29 -5.30
C ALA A 78 7.63 12.65 -5.03
N LYS A 79 6.87 13.14 -6.02
CA LYS A 79 6.05 14.35 -5.90
C LYS A 79 4.64 13.97 -5.44
N GLU A 80 4.15 14.65 -4.41
CA GLU A 80 2.78 14.47 -3.94
C GLU A 80 1.79 15.14 -4.89
N ARG A 81 0.67 14.46 -5.13
CA ARG A 81 -0.48 14.98 -5.84
C ARG A 81 -1.71 14.74 -4.99
N LEU A 82 -2.53 15.77 -4.79
CA LEU A 82 -3.80 15.63 -4.09
C LEU A 82 -4.82 14.94 -5.00
N GLU A 83 -5.33 13.81 -4.57
CA GLU A 83 -6.43 13.11 -5.23
C GLU A 83 -7.72 13.30 -4.42
N LYS A 84 -8.75 13.82 -5.08
CA LYS A 84 -10.08 14.00 -4.49
C LYS A 84 -10.98 12.86 -4.92
N TYR A 85 -11.58 12.19 -3.93
CA TYR A 85 -12.56 11.12 -4.16
C TYR A 85 -13.96 11.65 -3.89
N PHE A 86 -14.85 11.40 -4.83
CA PHE A 86 -16.26 11.72 -4.69
C PHE A 86 -17.07 10.43 -4.69
N LYS A 87 -18.01 10.32 -3.79
CA LYS A 87 -19.00 9.24 -3.79
C LYS A 87 -20.32 9.79 -4.26
N TYR A 88 -20.92 9.08 -5.21
CA TYR A 88 -22.22 9.41 -5.76
C TYR A 88 -23.20 8.28 -5.51
N ASP A 89 -24.35 8.59 -4.91
CA ASP A 89 -25.45 7.64 -4.73
C ASP A 89 -26.33 7.68 -5.98
N ILE A 90 -26.25 6.63 -6.78
CA ILE A 90 -26.99 6.53 -8.04
C ILE A 90 -28.51 6.44 -7.79
N LYS A 91 -28.93 5.84 -6.67
CA LYS A 91 -30.36 5.70 -6.35
C LYS A 91 -30.98 7.03 -5.93
N LYS A 92 -30.23 7.82 -5.17
CA LYS A 92 -30.67 9.13 -4.68
C LYS A 92 -30.32 10.28 -5.60
N ASN A 93 -29.50 10.02 -6.64
CA ASN A 93 -29.01 11.01 -7.60
C ASN A 93 -28.30 12.19 -6.93
N GLU A 94 -27.46 11.91 -5.91
CA GLU A 94 -26.77 12.95 -5.13
C GLU A 94 -25.33 12.55 -4.74
N PHE A 95 -24.48 13.55 -4.52
CA PHE A 95 -23.15 13.33 -3.94
C PHE A 95 -23.26 13.06 -2.43
N ILE A 96 -22.67 11.97 -1.97
CA ILE A 96 -22.61 11.64 -0.54
C ILE A 96 -21.59 12.57 0.13
N LYS A 97 -22.07 13.48 0.94
CA LYS A 97 -21.27 14.33 1.81
C LYS A 97 -20.90 13.52 3.05
N ASN A 98 -19.62 13.27 3.25
CA ASN A 98 -19.01 12.62 4.43
C ASN A 98 -19.29 11.11 4.62
N SER A 99 -18.30 10.31 4.28
CA SER A 99 -18.23 8.90 4.69
C SER A 99 -17.03 8.61 5.63
N LEU A 100 -16.55 9.60 6.37
CA LEU A 100 -15.36 9.45 7.24
C LEU A 100 -15.65 8.71 8.55
N GLU A 101 -16.87 8.75 9.06
CA GLU A 101 -17.19 8.16 10.37
C GLU A 101 -17.22 6.64 10.40
N ILE A 102 -17.63 5.98 9.33
CA ILE A 102 -17.77 4.51 9.29
C ILE A 102 -16.39 3.83 9.22
N LYS A 103 -15.38 4.45 8.62
CA LYS A 103 -14.04 3.86 8.49
C LYS A 103 -13.31 3.69 9.82
N ASN A 104 -13.53 4.57 10.79
CA ASN A 104 -12.80 4.55 12.07
C ASN A 104 -13.19 3.35 12.95
N ILE A 105 -14.45 2.92 12.93
CA ILE A 105 -14.92 1.80 13.75
C ILE A 105 -14.34 0.49 13.25
N TYR A 106 -14.41 0.23 11.94
CA TYR A 106 -13.85 -1.00 11.35
C TYR A 106 -12.34 -1.09 11.52
N HIS A 107 -11.61 0.01 11.32
CA HIS A 107 -10.16 0.04 11.47
C HIS A 107 -9.72 -0.28 12.91
N HIS A 108 -10.48 0.19 13.92
CA HIS A 108 -10.18 -0.07 15.33
C HIS A 108 -10.43 -1.53 15.72
N VAL A 109 -11.50 -2.13 15.21
CA VAL A 109 -11.85 -3.53 15.44
C VAL A 109 -10.83 -4.47 14.79
N PHE A 110 -10.52 -4.26 13.51
CA PHE A 110 -9.56 -5.11 12.77
C PHE A 110 -8.13 -5.02 13.32
N ARG A 111 -7.72 -3.86 13.85
CA ARG A 111 -6.37 -3.66 14.41
C ARG A 111 -6.16 -4.42 15.73
N LYS A 112 -7.21 -4.72 16.49
CA LYS A 112 -7.17 -5.48 17.74
C LYS A 112 -7.45 -6.98 17.57
N MET A 113 -7.80 -7.42 16.38
CA MET A 113 -8.19 -8.79 16.12
C MET A 113 -6.95 -9.70 16.01
N PRO A 114 -6.92 -10.85 16.71
CA PRO A 114 -5.85 -11.83 16.59
C PRO A 114 -5.73 -12.38 15.17
N LEU A 115 -4.50 -12.63 14.70
CA LEU A 115 -4.21 -13.11 13.34
C LEU A 115 -5.03 -14.34 12.89
N PRO A 116 -5.28 -15.38 13.74
CA PRO A 116 -6.09 -16.52 13.34
C PRO A 116 -7.55 -16.16 13.01
N LEU A 117 -8.10 -15.19 13.75
CA LEU A 117 -9.46 -14.71 13.53
C LEU A 117 -9.55 -13.83 12.28
N LEU A 118 -8.52 -13.01 12.04
CA LEU A 118 -8.40 -12.17 10.86
C LEU A 118 -8.33 -13.02 9.58
N ASN A 119 -7.61 -14.14 9.61
CA ASN A 119 -7.53 -15.09 8.50
C ASN A 119 -8.88 -15.75 8.20
N LYS A 120 -9.63 -16.18 9.24
CA LYS A 120 -10.97 -16.75 9.07
C LYS A 120 -11.98 -15.73 8.51
N VAL A 121 -11.97 -14.52 9.05
CA VAL A 121 -12.83 -13.42 8.58
C VAL A 121 -12.45 -13.05 7.14
N GLY A 122 -11.16 -12.95 6.83
CA GLY A 122 -10.66 -12.69 5.49
C GLY A 122 -11.11 -13.75 4.48
N SER A 123 -10.95 -15.04 4.80
CA SER A 123 -11.37 -16.12 3.91
C SER A 123 -12.89 -16.15 3.66
N LEU A 124 -13.69 -15.74 4.64
CA LEU A 124 -15.15 -15.66 4.50
C LEU A 124 -15.58 -14.50 3.58
N PHE A 125 -14.95 -13.33 3.74
CA PHE A 125 -15.28 -12.15 2.93
C PHE A 125 -14.74 -12.24 1.50
N TYR A 126 -13.53 -12.79 1.29
CA TYR A 126 -12.98 -12.96 -0.06
C TYR A 126 -13.77 -13.97 -0.92
N ARG A 127 -14.56 -14.84 -0.32
CA ARG A 127 -15.40 -15.81 -1.05
C ARG A 127 -16.58 -15.14 -1.79
N HIS A 128 -16.87 -13.88 -1.50
CA HIS A 128 -17.99 -13.12 -2.07
C HIS A 128 -17.56 -11.87 -2.86
N VAL A 129 -16.26 -11.69 -3.09
CA VAL A 129 -15.71 -10.60 -3.89
C VAL A 129 -15.05 -11.21 -5.13
N GLY A 130 -15.88 -11.74 -6.02
CA GLY A 130 -15.51 -12.23 -7.34
C GLY A 130 -16.53 -11.77 -8.35
#